data_395faed5e34e742d168c99276887c49b
#
_entry.id   395faed5e34e742d168c99276887c49b
#
_cell.length_a   1.000
_cell.length_b   1.000
_cell.length_c   1.000
_cell.angle_alpha   90.00
_cell.angle_beta   90.00
_cell.angle_gamma   90.00
#
_symmetry.space_group_name_H-M   'P 1'
#
loop_
_entity.id
_entity.type
_entity.pdbx_description
1 polymer ?
#
loop_
_entity_poly.entity_id
_entity_poly.type
_entity_poly.pdbx_seq_one_letter_code
_entity_poly.pdbx_strand_id
1 'polypeptide(L)'
;MAIFTQRHLHGPLVKAALEAGKDVYSAVPMGVSVEECREIVETVKKTGKTYMMGETCIYYPCSMYCKQRYEKGDFGTFVYAEAQYHHDISHFPKNFREDLVNAGVPPFYYPTHSTAMVLHALSTRATRVVAFGYAEAPGNGIYEKGVNQWDNVYSNGYSLMKLANGGTARINECRRIGYKAPSSYISAFYGTKGSYQFSNAQHIFARLTPDGVDAVDVSSQVNPEAMEAHRGEKDFVNSVANHRWQSADPSPVQKERNSLLPKSYAGLPNGHMASHKLLVDDFCTAAYFEKMPTVNAWLAARYTVPGLLAHESMIRDGQAFDVPDFGDAPV
;
A
#
# COMPACT_ATOMS: atom_id res chain seq x y z
N MET A 1 17.65 -1.90 -13.85
CA MET A 1 18.17 -2.64 -12.66
C MET A 1 17.05 -2.93 -11.70
N ALA A 2 16.99 -4.12 -11.06
CA ALA A 2 15.98 -4.45 -10.05
C ALA A 2 16.66 -4.58 -8.69
N ILE A 3 16.04 -3.99 -7.64
CA ILE A 3 16.56 -3.94 -6.26
C ILE A 3 15.51 -4.57 -5.33
N PHE A 4 15.83 -5.75 -4.79
CA PHE A 4 14.99 -6.55 -3.90
C PHE A 4 15.80 -6.94 -2.66
N THR A 5 16.34 -5.95 -1.97
CA THR A 5 17.18 -6.12 -0.79
C THR A 5 16.39 -5.83 0.50
N GLN A 6 17.08 -5.71 1.60
CA GLN A 6 16.51 -5.23 2.85
C GLN A 6 16.18 -3.73 2.74
N ARG A 7 15.11 -3.31 3.40
CA ARG A 7 14.47 -1.98 3.25
C ARG A 7 15.43 -0.80 3.43
N HIS A 8 16.32 -0.88 4.42
CA HIS A 8 17.29 0.19 4.71
C HIS A 8 18.38 0.35 3.64
N LEU A 9 18.50 -0.60 2.73
CA LEU A 9 19.44 -0.52 1.62
C LEU A 9 18.81 0.05 0.34
N HIS A 10 17.48 0.21 0.27
CA HIS A 10 16.82 0.69 -0.93
C HIS A 10 17.31 2.08 -1.33
N GLY A 11 17.22 3.06 -0.43
CA GLY A 11 17.61 4.44 -0.70
C GLY A 11 19.03 4.57 -1.28
N PRO A 12 20.07 4.10 -0.58
CA PRO A 12 21.45 4.18 -1.05
C PRO A 12 21.69 3.45 -2.38
N LEU A 13 21.13 2.24 -2.56
CA LEU A 13 21.33 1.45 -3.78
C LEU A 13 20.58 2.02 -4.98
N VAL A 14 19.36 2.54 -4.78
CA VAL A 14 18.60 3.22 -5.84
C VAL A 14 19.35 4.43 -6.32
N LYS A 15 19.82 5.29 -5.41
CA LYS A 15 20.60 6.49 -5.75
C LYS A 15 21.86 6.13 -6.55
N ALA A 16 22.66 5.19 -6.04
CA ALA A 16 23.90 4.77 -6.72
C ALA A 16 23.64 4.20 -8.12
N ALA A 17 22.56 3.42 -8.30
CA ALA A 17 22.21 2.86 -9.60
C ALA A 17 21.74 3.93 -10.58
N LEU A 18 20.95 4.90 -10.15
CA LEU A 18 20.53 6.04 -10.97
C LEU A 18 21.72 6.91 -11.38
N GLU A 19 22.65 7.21 -10.46
CA GLU A 19 23.89 7.95 -10.73
C GLU A 19 24.81 7.19 -11.71
N ALA A 20 24.77 5.86 -11.67
CA ALA A 20 25.44 4.99 -12.65
C ALA A 20 24.70 4.89 -14.00
N GLY A 21 23.69 5.71 -14.23
CA GLY A 21 22.94 5.79 -15.49
C GLY A 21 21.98 4.61 -15.75
N LYS A 22 21.53 3.92 -14.72
CA LYS A 22 20.59 2.79 -14.83
C LYS A 22 19.17 3.22 -14.56
N ASP A 23 18.22 2.66 -15.33
CA ASP A 23 16.82 2.67 -14.96
C ASP A 23 16.60 1.67 -13.82
N VAL A 24 15.82 2.05 -12.81
CA VAL A 24 15.73 1.30 -11.54
C VAL A 24 14.30 0.97 -11.18
N TYR A 25 14.06 -0.32 -10.92
CA TYR A 25 12.89 -0.82 -10.22
C TYR A 25 13.29 -1.24 -8.81
N SER A 26 12.64 -0.74 -7.78
CA SER A 26 12.87 -1.20 -6.41
C SER A 26 11.62 -1.82 -5.80
N ALA A 27 11.83 -2.76 -4.86
CA ALA A 27 10.75 -3.14 -3.95
C ALA A 27 10.39 -1.98 -3.02
N VAL A 28 9.32 -2.13 -2.26
CA VAL A 28 8.84 -1.18 -1.25
C VAL A 28 9.55 -1.35 0.09
N PRO A 29 9.70 -0.25 0.85
CA PRO A 29 9.43 1.15 0.55
C PRO A 29 10.55 1.77 -0.30
N MET A 30 10.32 3.02 -0.75
CA MET A 30 11.31 3.79 -1.50
C MET A 30 12.63 3.98 -0.73
N GLY A 31 12.52 4.27 0.56
CA GLY A 31 13.60 4.47 1.51
C GLY A 31 13.07 4.44 2.93
N VAL A 32 13.93 4.60 3.92
CA VAL A 32 13.60 4.57 5.35
C VAL A 32 13.81 5.92 6.05
N SER A 33 14.09 6.96 5.28
CA SER A 33 14.13 8.35 5.76
C SER A 33 13.55 9.32 4.74
N VAL A 34 13.08 10.48 5.21
CA VAL A 34 12.57 11.55 4.33
C VAL A 34 13.67 12.04 3.39
N GLU A 35 14.90 12.07 3.89
CA GLU A 35 16.06 12.53 3.10
C GLU A 35 16.40 11.55 1.98
N GLU A 36 16.41 10.24 2.23
CA GLU A 36 16.60 9.25 1.16
C GLU A 36 15.55 9.41 0.05
N CYS A 37 14.28 9.61 0.42
CA CYS A 37 13.21 9.85 -0.56
C CYS A 37 13.46 11.13 -1.37
N ARG A 38 13.93 12.20 -0.74
CA ARG A 38 14.31 13.46 -1.39
C ARG A 38 15.46 13.25 -2.36
N GLU A 39 16.53 12.62 -1.90
CA GLU A 39 17.70 12.33 -2.72
C GLU A 39 17.38 11.52 -3.97
N ILE A 40 16.50 10.51 -3.86
CA ILE A 40 16.05 9.73 -5.03
C ILE A 40 15.32 10.63 -6.03
N VAL A 41 14.36 11.46 -5.57
CA VAL A 41 13.64 12.39 -6.44
C VAL A 41 14.60 13.34 -7.16
N GLU A 42 15.56 13.94 -6.43
CA GLU A 42 16.56 14.84 -7.01
C GLU A 42 17.51 14.10 -7.97
N THR A 43 17.87 12.86 -7.66
CA THR A 43 18.71 12.04 -8.54
C THR A 43 17.99 11.69 -9.84
N VAL A 44 16.70 11.35 -9.79
CA VAL A 44 15.90 11.15 -11.00
C VAL A 44 15.85 12.42 -11.84
N LYS A 45 15.60 13.60 -11.24
CA LYS A 45 15.64 14.90 -11.94
C LYS A 45 16.99 15.15 -12.63
N LYS A 46 18.08 14.89 -11.92
CA LYS A 46 19.44 15.13 -12.39
C LYS A 46 19.86 14.20 -13.51
N THR A 47 19.51 12.92 -13.41
CA THR A 47 19.98 11.87 -14.33
C THR A 47 19.04 11.66 -15.52
N GLY A 48 17.77 12.05 -15.40
CA GLY A 48 16.71 11.73 -16.38
C GLY A 48 16.40 10.24 -16.47
N LYS A 49 16.88 9.43 -15.50
CA LYS A 49 16.64 7.98 -15.49
C LYS A 49 15.31 7.62 -14.90
N THR A 50 14.73 6.53 -15.40
CA THR A 50 13.47 6.00 -14.92
C THR A 50 13.65 5.35 -13.55
N TYR A 51 12.84 5.75 -12.60
CA TYR A 51 12.69 5.07 -11.32
C TYR A 51 11.23 4.69 -11.09
N MET A 52 11.02 3.43 -10.69
CA MET A 52 9.72 2.93 -10.27
C MET A 52 9.82 2.16 -8.95
N MET A 53 8.94 2.48 -8.02
CA MET A 53 8.71 1.66 -6.83
C MET A 53 7.62 0.63 -7.11
N GLY A 54 7.89 -0.63 -6.85
CA GLY A 54 7.00 -1.77 -7.12
C GLY A 54 5.87 -1.90 -6.07
N GLU A 55 5.01 -0.89 -5.95
CA GLU A 55 3.89 -0.91 -5.02
C GLU A 55 2.71 -1.72 -5.57
N THR A 56 2.52 -2.92 -5.05
CA THR A 56 1.50 -3.86 -5.53
C THR A 56 0.07 -3.39 -5.28
N CYS A 57 -0.16 -2.68 -4.18
CA CYS A 57 -1.50 -2.35 -3.71
C CYS A 57 -2.25 -1.35 -4.58
N ILE A 58 -1.58 -0.61 -5.47
CA ILE A 58 -2.27 0.24 -6.45
C ILE A 58 -3.09 -0.58 -7.45
N TYR A 59 -2.68 -1.82 -7.69
CA TYR A 59 -3.35 -2.77 -8.60
C TYR A 59 -4.23 -3.79 -7.87
N TYR A 60 -4.36 -3.71 -6.55
CA TYR A 60 -5.29 -4.58 -5.82
C TYR A 60 -6.74 -4.28 -6.20
N PRO A 61 -7.59 -5.31 -6.30
CA PRO A 61 -8.96 -5.15 -6.77
C PRO A 61 -9.75 -4.07 -6.02
N CYS A 62 -9.66 -4.03 -4.68
CA CYS A 62 -10.35 -3.01 -3.89
C CYS A 62 -9.85 -1.59 -4.19
N SER A 63 -8.53 -1.43 -4.39
CA SER A 63 -7.91 -0.15 -4.73
C SER A 63 -8.35 0.33 -6.11
N MET A 64 -8.28 -0.56 -7.12
CA MET A 64 -8.73 -0.28 -8.47
C MET A 64 -10.23 0.02 -8.53
N TYR A 65 -11.05 -0.73 -7.79
CA TYR A 65 -12.49 -0.48 -7.71
C TYR A 65 -12.78 0.91 -7.14
N CYS A 66 -12.18 1.26 -6.00
CA CYS A 66 -12.38 2.58 -5.39
C CYS A 66 -11.88 3.71 -6.31
N LYS A 67 -10.74 3.53 -7.00
CA LYS A 67 -10.22 4.50 -7.98
C LYS A 67 -11.22 4.72 -9.12
N GLN A 68 -11.71 3.66 -9.74
CA GLN A 68 -12.69 3.75 -10.82
C GLN A 68 -14.00 4.45 -10.38
N ARG A 69 -14.47 4.18 -9.15
CA ARG A 69 -15.66 4.85 -8.59
C ARG A 69 -15.40 6.31 -8.28
N TYR A 70 -14.22 6.62 -7.76
CA TYR A 70 -13.83 8.01 -7.51
C TYR A 70 -13.74 8.83 -8.80
N GLU A 71 -13.09 8.31 -9.84
CA GLU A 71 -12.94 8.94 -11.15
C GLU A 71 -14.30 9.17 -11.84
N LYS A 72 -15.27 8.28 -11.62
CA LYS A 72 -16.66 8.44 -12.11
C LYS A 72 -17.49 9.43 -11.30
N GLY A 73 -16.96 9.95 -10.18
CA GLY A 73 -17.69 10.85 -9.29
C GLY A 73 -18.75 10.17 -8.40
N ASP A 74 -18.74 8.83 -8.32
CA ASP A 74 -19.72 8.04 -7.58
C ASP A 74 -19.67 8.32 -6.06
N PHE A 75 -18.52 8.75 -5.53
CA PHE A 75 -18.39 9.17 -4.15
C PHE A 75 -18.82 10.62 -3.89
N GLY A 76 -18.96 11.47 -4.94
CA GLY A 76 -19.12 12.90 -4.76
C GLY A 76 -17.84 13.56 -4.23
N THR A 77 -17.96 14.48 -3.26
CA THR A 77 -16.80 15.02 -2.55
C THR A 77 -16.27 13.96 -1.60
N PHE A 78 -14.98 13.67 -1.68
CA PHE A 78 -14.35 12.71 -0.76
C PHE A 78 -14.29 13.27 0.67
N VAL A 79 -14.54 12.42 1.66
CA VAL A 79 -14.58 12.79 3.08
C VAL A 79 -13.54 12.03 3.89
N TYR A 80 -13.56 10.68 3.82
CA TYR A 80 -12.77 9.84 4.70
C TYR A 80 -12.46 8.47 4.09
N ALA A 81 -11.27 7.92 4.40
CA ALA A 81 -10.94 6.53 4.09
C ALA A 81 -10.17 5.84 5.23
N GLU A 82 -10.23 4.52 5.23
CA GLU A 82 -9.44 3.65 6.10
C GLU A 82 -8.73 2.59 5.25
N ALA A 83 -7.40 2.56 5.33
CA ALA A 83 -6.60 1.49 4.75
C ALA A 83 -5.66 0.90 5.79
N GLN A 84 -5.38 -0.41 5.67
CA GLN A 84 -4.71 -1.16 6.71
C GLN A 84 -3.75 -2.19 6.11
N TYR A 85 -2.64 -2.39 6.82
CA TYR A 85 -1.76 -3.53 6.62
C TYR A 85 -1.66 -4.29 7.95
N HIS A 86 -2.48 -5.34 8.06
CA HIS A 86 -2.52 -6.24 9.21
C HIS A 86 -1.77 -7.52 8.84
N HIS A 87 -0.50 -7.59 9.18
CA HIS A 87 0.37 -8.69 8.80
C HIS A 87 1.09 -9.25 10.02
N ASP A 88 0.39 -10.07 10.78
CA ASP A 88 0.89 -10.65 12.02
C ASP A 88 2.11 -11.52 11.77
N ILE A 89 3.24 -11.18 12.39
CA ILE A 89 4.52 -11.85 12.16
C ILE A 89 4.59 -13.24 12.79
N SER A 90 3.68 -13.59 13.69
CA SER A 90 3.63 -14.95 14.27
C SER A 90 3.39 -16.02 13.21
N HIS A 91 2.81 -15.62 12.05
CA HIS A 91 2.59 -16.50 10.91
C HIS A 91 3.76 -16.59 9.93
N PHE A 92 4.82 -15.80 10.14
CA PHE A 92 6.00 -15.86 9.29
C PHE A 92 6.89 -17.06 9.63
N PRO A 93 7.69 -17.56 8.67
CA PRO A 93 8.67 -18.60 8.93
C PRO A 93 9.62 -18.20 10.06
N LYS A 94 10.15 -19.20 10.77
CA LYS A 94 11.03 -18.99 11.93
C LYS A 94 12.24 -18.14 11.58
N ASN A 95 12.90 -18.41 10.45
CA ASN A 95 14.05 -17.67 9.99
C ASN A 95 13.76 -16.18 9.77
N PHE A 96 12.57 -15.82 9.30
CA PHE A 96 12.18 -14.41 9.19
C PHE A 96 11.99 -13.74 10.55
N ARG A 97 11.37 -14.44 11.51
CA ARG A 97 11.14 -13.92 12.86
C ARG A 97 12.44 -13.76 13.67
N GLU A 98 13.46 -14.54 13.34
CA GLU A 98 14.79 -14.48 13.93
C GLU A 98 15.72 -13.46 13.22
N ASP A 99 15.35 -13.01 12.04
CA ASP A 99 16.03 -11.88 11.35
C ASP A 99 15.51 -10.55 11.93
N LEU A 100 16.19 -10.08 12.96
CA LEU A 100 15.80 -8.87 13.69
C LEU A 100 16.00 -7.56 12.91
N VAL A 101 16.59 -7.62 11.72
CA VAL A 101 16.61 -6.52 10.74
C VAL A 101 15.23 -6.37 10.10
N ASN A 102 14.57 -7.48 9.75
CA ASN A 102 13.27 -7.46 9.11
C ASN A 102 12.11 -7.52 10.12
N ALA A 103 12.19 -8.39 11.12
CA ALA A 103 11.11 -8.58 12.07
C ALA A 103 10.91 -7.40 13.03
N GLY A 104 11.97 -6.73 13.43
CA GLY A 104 11.95 -5.58 14.33
C GLY A 104 11.76 -4.23 13.66
N VAL A 105 11.61 -4.17 12.32
CA VAL A 105 11.43 -2.90 11.61
C VAL A 105 10.21 -2.12 12.15
N PRO A 106 10.32 -0.79 12.34
CA PRO A 106 9.18 0.03 12.73
C PRO A 106 8.00 -0.16 11.77
N PRO A 107 6.75 -0.34 12.25
CA PRO A 107 5.60 -0.58 11.37
C PRO A 107 5.48 0.46 10.24
N PHE A 108 5.62 1.74 10.57
CA PHE A 108 5.55 2.84 9.61
C PHE A 108 6.78 3.03 8.71
N TYR A 109 7.82 2.21 8.85
CA TYR A 109 8.89 2.13 7.84
C TYR A 109 8.53 1.21 6.67
N TYR A 110 7.31 0.67 6.67
CA TYR A 110 6.74 -0.12 5.58
C TYR A 110 5.28 0.32 5.30
N PRO A 111 5.03 1.62 5.03
CA PRO A 111 3.68 2.18 5.04
C PRO A 111 2.98 2.07 3.69
N THR A 112 3.72 1.78 2.60
CA THR A 112 3.29 2.08 1.24
C THR A 112 2.07 1.30 0.80
N HIS A 113 1.89 0.08 1.31
CA HIS A 113 0.73 -0.74 0.97
C HIS A 113 -0.60 -0.09 1.38
N SER A 114 -0.68 0.46 2.58
CA SER A 114 -1.89 1.12 3.06
C SER A 114 -2.02 2.57 2.58
N THR A 115 -0.91 3.33 2.57
CA THR A 115 -0.94 4.71 2.07
C THR A 115 -1.24 4.79 0.58
N ALA A 116 -0.61 3.93 -0.23
CA ALA A 116 -0.80 3.95 -1.68
C ALA A 116 -2.25 3.63 -2.08
N MET A 117 -2.89 2.66 -1.43
CA MET A 117 -4.28 2.32 -1.71
C MET A 117 -5.19 3.55 -1.66
N VAL A 118 -5.02 4.42 -0.66
CA VAL A 118 -5.84 5.63 -0.52
C VAL A 118 -5.36 6.75 -1.44
N LEU A 119 -4.07 7.07 -1.38
CA LEU A 119 -3.53 8.24 -2.07
C LEU A 119 -3.55 8.08 -3.59
N HIS A 120 -3.32 6.86 -4.09
CA HIS A 120 -3.41 6.56 -5.52
C HIS A 120 -4.86 6.58 -6.01
N ALA A 121 -5.78 5.96 -5.28
CA ALA A 121 -7.20 5.94 -5.66
C ALA A 121 -7.81 7.35 -5.76
N LEU A 122 -7.35 8.26 -4.91
CA LEU A 122 -7.82 9.65 -4.85
C LEU A 122 -6.98 10.63 -5.67
N SER A 123 -5.89 10.17 -6.30
CA SER A 123 -4.92 11.04 -6.96
C SER A 123 -4.52 12.25 -6.10
N THR A 124 -4.22 11.99 -4.81
CA THR A 124 -3.96 13.03 -3.80
C THR A 124 -2.69 12.73 -3.01
N ARG A 125 -2.35 13.60 -2.06
CA ARG A 125 -1.24 13.43 -1.13
C ARG A 125 -1.66 13.74 0.30
N ALA A 126 -0.95 13.18 1.28
CA ALA A 126 -1.05 13.62 2.66
C ALA A 126 -0.38 14.98 2.84
N THR A 127 -0.94 15.84 3.69
CA THR A 127 -0.40 17.17 4.02
C THR A 127 0.05 17.27 5.47
N ARG A 128 -0.54 16.45 6.35
CA ARG A 128 -0.23 16.41 7.77
C ARG A 128 -0.56 15.05 8.36
N VAL A 129 0.21 14.60 9.34
CA VAL A 129 0.02 13.31 10.01
C VAL A 129 0.19 13.42 11.51
N VAL A 130 -0.61 12.62 12.23
CA VAL A 130 -0.43 12.28 13.65
C VAL A 130 -0.53 10.77 13.82
N ALA A 131 0.21 10.19 14.78
CA ALA A 131 0.15 8.76 15.02
C ALA A 131 0.46 8.38 16.46
N PHE A 132 -0.10 7.24 16.88
CA PHE A 132 0.23 6.54 18.11
C PHE A 132 0.60 5.10 17.82
N GLY A 133 1.34 4.46 18.70
CA GLY A 133 1.78 3.09 18.56
C GLY A 133 1.43 2.22 19.75
N TYR A 134 1.32 0.92 19.50
CA TYR A 134 1.27 -0.08 20.55
C TYR A 134 2.69 -0.59 20.81
N ALA A 135 3.23 -0.23 21.97
CA ALA A 135 4.52 -0.75 22.45
C ALA A 135 4.32 -2.13 23.06
N GLU A 136 5.19 -3.07 22.70
CA GLU A 136 5.16 -4.42 23.23
C GLU A 136 5.69 -4.48 24.68
N ALA A 137 5.18 -5.44 25.44
CA ALA A 137 5.72 -5.74 26.74
C ALA A 137 7.18 -6.27 26.62
N PRO A 138 8.06 -5.96 27.61
CA PRO A 138 9.40 -6.54 27.66
C PRO A 138 9.38 -8.08 27.65
N GLY A 139 10.42 -8.70 27.09
CA GLY A 139 10.53 -10.14 26.96
C GLY A 139 9.82 -10.73 25.73
N ASN A 140 9.34 -9.88 24.80
CA ASN A 140 8.72 -10.35 23.54
C ASN A 140 9.76 -10.86 22.51
N GLY A 141 11.04 -10.54 22.66
CA GLY A 141 12.17 -11.05 21.86
C GLY A 141 12.34 -10.43 20.47
N ILE A 142 11.54 -9.43 20.11
CA ILE A 142 11.62 -8.75 18.81
C ILE A 142 11.55 -7.22 18.96
N TYR A 143 10.47 -6.71 19.55
CA TYR A 143 10.19 -5.27 19.69
C TYR A 143 10.69 -4.75 21.03
N GLU A 144 12.01 -4.72 21.18
CA GLU A 144 12.69 -4.30 22.41
C GLU A 144 13.94 -3.48 22.08
N LYS A 145 14.27 -2.52 22.93
CA LYS A 145 15.53 -1.77 22.81
C LYS A 145 16.72 -2.71 22.96
N GLY A 146 17.73 -2.53 22.11
CA GLY A 146 18.93 -3.38 22.10
C GLY A 146 18.75 -4.79 21.55
N VAL A 147 17.54 -5.16 21.11
CA VAL A 147 17.24 -6.48 20.52
C VAL A 147 17.22 -6.43 19.00
N ASN A 148 16.49 -5.50 18.42
CA ASN A 148 16.47 -5.29 16.97
C ASN A 148 17.36 -4.10 16.57
N GLN A 149 17.77 -4.05 15.30
CA GLN A 149 18.70 -2.99 14.83
C GLN A 149 18.10 -1.58 14.80
N TRP A 150 16.79 -1.44 15.05
CA TRP A 150 16.05 -0.19 14.98
C TRP A 150 15.76 0.41 16.36
N ASP A 151 16.14 -0.28 17.43
CA ASP A 151 15.71 0.03 18.80
C ASP A 151 14.19 0.23 18.94
N ASN A 152 13.44 -0.41 18.04
CA ASN A 152 12.00 -0.26 17.95
C ASN A 152 11.28 -1.14 18.97
N VAL A 153 10.37 -0.52 19.72
CA VAL A 153 9.52 -1.19 20.73
C VAL A 153 8.07 -1.36 20.26
N TYR A 154 7.71 -0.78 19.12
CA TYR A 154 6.34 -0.78 18.62
C TYR A 154 6.12 -1.88 17.59
N SER A 155 5.14 -2.74 17.83
CA SER A 155 4.68 -3.73 16.84
C SER A 155 3.58 -3.21 15.93
N ASN A 156 2.79 -2.25 16.40
CA ASN A 156 1.67 -1.65 15.66
C ASN A 156 1.72 -0.13 15.69
N GLY A 157 1.28 0.48 14.59
CA GLY A 157 1.13 1.92 14.47
C GLY A 157 -0.22 2.30 13.85
N TYR A 158 -0.81 3.39 14.35
CA TYR A 158 -2.12 3.91 13.95
C TYR A 158 -1.98 5.40 13.67
N SER A 159 -2.30 5.84 12.44
CA SER A 159 -2.18 7.24 12.06
C SER A 159 -3.46 7.83 11.51
N LEU A 160 -3.61 9.16 11.68
CA LEU A 160 -4.58 10.00 10.98
C LEU A 160 -3.84 10.99 10.11
N MET A 161 -4.28 11.13 8.87
CA MET A 161 -3.66 11.99 7.85
C MET A 161 -4.68 12.98 7.32
N LYS A 162 -4.31 14.27 7.23
CA LYS A 162 -5.02 15.23 6.38
C LYS A 162 -4.56 15.09 4.95
N LEU A 163 -5.51 15.16 4.02
CA LEU A 163 -5.24 15.05 2.58
C LEU A 163 -5.38 16.38 1.88
N ALA A 164 -4.67 16.56 0.76
CA ALA A 164 -4.68 17.82 -0.01
C ALA A 164 -6.04 18.10 -0.65
N ASN A 165 -6.87 17.08 -0.89
CA ASN A 165 -8.25 17.23 -1.39
C ASN A 165 -9.27 17.60 -0.30
N GLY A 166 -8.83 17.88 0.93
CA GLY A 166 -9.68 18.26 2.06
C GLY A 166 -10.17 17.10 2.93
N GLY A 167 -10.07 15.88 2.46
CA GLY A 167 -10.45 14.70 3.23
C GLY A 167 -9.42 14.27 4.26
N THR A 168 -9.73 13.17 4.95
CA THR A 168 -8.83 12.53 5.93
C THR A 168 -8.71 11.03 5.67
N ALA A 169 -7.62 10.43 6.15
CA ALA A 169 -7.43 9.00 6.09
C ALA A 169 -6.88 8.45 7.40
N ARG A 170 -7.36 7.27 7.82
CA ARG A 170 -6.75 6.46 8.87
C ARG A 170 -5.92 5.36 8.21
N ILE A 171 -4.64 5.29 8.59
CA ILE A 171 -3.70 4.28 8.08
C ILE A 171 -3.14 3.50 9.25
N ASN A 172 -3.28 2.18 9.21
CA ASN A 172 -2.79 1.28 10.24
C ASN A 172 -1.73 0.33 9.67
N GLU A 173 -0.64 0.18 10.41
CA GLU A 173 0.45 -0.75 10.12
C GLU A 173 0.65 -1.66 11.32
N CYS A 174 0.28 -2.94 11.23
CA CYS A 174 0.23 -3.84 12.37
C CYS A 174 0.96 -5.15 12.09
N ARG A 175 1.85 -5.54 13.02
CA ARG A 175 2.66 -6.76 12.97
C ARG A 175 2.31 -7.78 14.04
N ARG A 176 1.52 -7.37 15.06
CA ARG A 176 0.95 -8.23 16.10
C ARG A 176 -0.47 -7.79 16.38
N ILE A 177 -1.45 -8.41 15.73
CA ILE A 177 -2.84 -7.94 15.76
C ILE A 177 -3.87 -9.08 15.81
N GLY A 178 -3.43 -10.34 15.78
CA GLY A 178 -4.35 -11.49 15.77
C GLY A 178 -5.17 -11.60 14.48
N TYR A 179 -4.71 -11.02 13.37
CA TYR A 179 -5.42 -10.98 12.10
C TYR A 179 -4.47 -11.27 10.94
N LYS A 180 -4.85 -12.18 10.05
CA LYS A 180 -3.96 -12.71 9.03
C LYS A 180 -4.32 -12.28 7.61
N ALA A 181 -5.60 -12.25 7.27
CA ALA A 181 -6.06 -12.04 5.91
C ALA A 181 -7.39 -11.28 5.87
N PRO A 182 -7.57 -10.39 4.89
CA PRO A 182 -6.56 -9.90 3.96
C PRO A 182 -5.51 -9.04 4.68
N SER A 183 -4.24 -9.13 4.27
CA SER A 183 -3.16 -8.40 4.94
C SER A 183 -3.11 -6.92 4.57
N SER A 184 -3.52 -6.57 3.34
CA SER A 184 -3.54 -5.18 2.86
C SER A 184 -4.86 -4.89 2.17
N TYR A 185 -5.63 -3.89 2.63
CA TYR A 185 -6.94 -3.58 2.09
C TYR A 185 -7.45 -2.19 2.48
N ILE A 186 -8.37 -1.66 1.65
CA ILE A 186 -9.23 -0.53 2.03
C ILE A 186 -10.42 -1.09 2.81
N SER A 187 -10.56 -0.72 4.08
CA SER A 187 -11.70 -1.16 4.89
C SER A 187 -12.93 -0.27 4.71
N ALA A 188 -12.71 1.02 4.43
CA ALA A 188 -13.79 1.94 4.17
C ALA A 188 -13.33 3.13 3.30
N PHE A 189 -14.27 3.66 2.51
CA PHE A 189 -14.06 4.80 1.62
C PHE A 189 -15.36 5.59 1.53
N TYR A 190 -15.37 6.82 2.05
CA TYR A 190 -16.60 7.61 2.20
C TYR A 190 -16.51 8.93 1.44
N GLY A 191 -17.57 9.23 0.72
CA GLY A 191 -17.82 10.53 0.11
C GLY A 191 -19.23 11.03 0.41
N THR A 192 -19.56 12.19 -0.10
CA THR A 192 -20.88 12.83 0.15
C THR A 192 -22.04 12.17 -0.57
N LYS A 193 -21.78 11.31 -1.57
CA LYS A 193 -22.80 10.63 -2.39
C LYS A 193 -22.76 9.12 -2.29
N GLY A 194 -21.61 8.55 -1.94
CA GLY A 194 -21.44 7.11 -1.89
C GLY A 194 -20.35 6.69 -0.92
N SER A 195 -20.36 5.42 -0.58
CA SER A 195 -19.35 4.77 0.25
C SER A 195 -19.03 3.37 -0.26
N TYR A 196 -17.84 2.92 0.09
CA TYR A 196 -17.41 1.54 -0.04
C TYR A 196 -17.00 1.05 1.33
N GLN A 197 -17.41 -0.16 1.68
CA GLN A 197 -17.09 -0.80 2.94
C GLN A 197 -16.69 -2.24 2.70
N PHE A 198 -15.65 -2.68 3.39
CA PHE A 198 -15.19 -4.05 3.39
C PHE A 198 -15.17 -4.60 4.82
N SER A 199 -15.90 -5.67 5.02
CA SER A 199 -15.77 -6.57 6.17
C SER A 199 -14.92 -7.79 5.79
N ASN A 200 -14.76 -8.75 6.71
CA ASN A 200 -13.95 -9.96 6.46
C ASN A 200 -14.34 -10.75 5.20
N ALA A 201 -15.58 -10.62 4.71
CA ALA A 201 -16.12 -11.45 3.66
C ALA A 201 -16.84 -10.70 2.54
N GLN A 202 -17.24 -9.46 2.77
CA GLN A 202 -18.11 -8.73 1.85
C GLN A 202 -17.58 -7.35 1.53
N HIS A 203 -17.73 -6.96 0.25
CA HIS A 203 -17.45 -5.63 -0.25
C HIS A 203 -18.78 -4.97 -0.61
N ILE A 204 -19.17 -3.92 0.11
CA ILE A 204 -20.44 -3.21 -0.08
C ILE A 204 -20.15 -1.84 -0.71
N PHE A 205 -20.86 -1.52 -1.77
CA PHE A 205 -20.92 -0.17 -2.31
C PHE A 205 -22.31 0.40 -2.06
N ALA A 206 -22.38 1.58 -1.44
CA ALA A 206 -23.62 2.24 -1.14
C ALA A 206 -23.68 3.64 -1.72
N ARG A 207 -24.87 4.08 -2.14
CA ARG A 207 -25.19 5.42 -2.63
C ARG A 207 -26.32 6.05 -1.85
N LEU A 208 -26.20 7.34 -1.60
CA LEU A 208 -27.34 8.11 -1.14
C LEU A 208 -28.34 8.30 -2.27
N THR A 209 -29.61 8.10 -1.97
CA THR A 209 -30.75 8.39 -2.85
C THR A 209 -31.70 9.36 -2.13
N PRO A 210 -32.66 10.01 -2.83
CA PRO A 210 -33.65 10.84 -2.16
C PRO A 210 -34.46 10.12 -1.09
N ASP A 211 -34.66 8.81 -1.25
CA ASP A 211 -35.48 7.99 -0.37
C ASP A 211 -34.69 7.19 0.68
N GLY A 212 -33.33 7.35 0.72
CA GLY A 212 -32.49 6.61 1.66
C GLY A 212 -31.13 6.20 1.10
N VAL A 213 -30.78 4.92 1.26
CA VAL A 213 -29.52 4.34 0.80
C VAL A 213 -29.79 3.12 -0.08
N ASP A 214 -29.22 3.13 -1.27
CA ASP A 214 -29.11 1.96 -2.15
C ASP A 214 -27.75 1.29 -1.93
N ALA A 215 -27.74 0.07 -1.39
CA ALA A 215 -26.51 -0.67 -1.07
C ALA A 215 -26.45 -2.00 -1.84
N VAL A 216 -25.31 -2.25 -2.47
CA VAL A 216 -25.09 -3.41 -3.33
C VAL A 216 -23.84 -4.17 -2.88
N ASP A 217 -23.95 -5.50 -2.80
CA ASP A 217 -22.78 -6.38 -2.63
C ASP A 217 -22.01 -6.45 -3.96
N VAL A 218 -20.78 -5.94 -3.94
CA VAL A 218 -19.86 -5.91 -5.09
C VAL A 218 -18.72 -6.92 -4.98
N SER A 219 -18.81 -7.87 -4.05
CA SER A 219 -17.77 -8.87 -3.79
C SER A 219 -17.39 -9.66 -5.04
N SER A 220 -18.37 -10.00 -5.89
CA SER A 220 -18.14 -10.72 -7.15
C SER A 220 -17.31 -9.91 -8.18
N GLN A 221 -17.25 -8.59 -8.06
CA GLN A 221 -16.44 -7.73 -8.92
C GLN A 221 -15.02 -7.57 -8.38
N VAL A 222 -14.89 -7.53 -7.05
CA VAL A 222 -13.62 -7.25 -6.34
C VAL A 222 -12.86 -8.55 -6.05
N ASN A 223 -13.53 -9.58 -5.57
CA ASN A 223 -12.91 -10.85 -5.18
C ASN A 223 -13.81 -12.07 -5.43
N PRO A 224 -14.12 -12.39 -6.70
CA PRO A 224 -15.06 -13.45 -7.04
C PRO A 224 -14.57 -14.84 -6.61
N GLU A 225 -13.26 -15.10 -6.67
CA GLU A 225 -12.70 -16.41 -6.37
C GLU A 225 -12.96 -16.82 -4.91
N ALA A 226 -12.69 -15.90 -3.95
CA ALA A 226 -12.96 -16.16 -2.54
C ALA A 226 -14.45 -16.41 -2.28
N MET A 227 -15.33 -15.69 -2.96
CA MET A 227 -16.77 -15.83 -2.80
C MET A 227 -17.28 -17.15 -3.37
N GLU A 228 -16.78 -17.56 -4.54
CA GLU A 228 -17.20 -18.82 -5.17
C GLU A 228 -16.71 -20.06 -4.44
N ALA A 229 -15.46 -20.05 -3.98
CA ALA A 229 -14.86 -21.15 -3.25
C ALA A 229 -15.62 -21.52 -1.96
N HIS A 230 -16.32 -20.55 -1.36
CA HIS A 230 -17.00 -20.71 -0.08
C HIS A 230 -18.52 -20.59 -0.16
N ARG A 231 -19.07 -20.57 -1.38
CA ARG A 231 -20.52 -20.46 -1.58
C ARG A 231 -21.25 -21.66 -0.97
N GLY A 232 -22.21 -21.37 -0.09
CA GLY A 232 -23.03 -22.40 0.57
C GLY A 232 -22.41 -23.04 1.82
N GLU A 233 -21.22 -22.64 2.24
CA GLU A 233 -20.67 -23.09 3.51
C GLU A 233 -21.46 -22.51 4.71
N LYS A 234 -21.64 -23.35 5.75
CA LYS A 234 -22.40 -22.93 6.95
C LYS A 234 -21.76 -21.77 7.69
N ASP A 235 -20.42 -21.71 7.68
CA ASP A 235 -19.64 -20.63 8.28
C ASP A 235 -18.91 -19.83 7.19
N PHE A 236 -19.71 -19.27 6.29
CA PHE A 236 -19.21 -18.53 5.12
C PHE A 236 -18.23 -17.40 5.48
N VAL A 237 -18.56 -16.60 6.52
CA VAL A 237 -17.72 -15.47 6.91
C VAL A 237 -16.34 -15.93 7.35
N ASN A 238 -16.28 -16.98 8.17
CA ASN A 238 -15.00 -17.52 8.65
C ASN A 238 -14.20 -18.19 7.54
N SER A 239 -14.87 -18.93 6.67
CA SER A 239 -14.26 -19.57 5.51
C SER A 239 -13.63 -18.55 4.56
N VAL A 240 -14.35 -17.49 4.22
CA VAL A 240 -13.81 -16.39 3.38
C VAL A 240 -12.68 -15.65 4.08
N ALA A 241 -12.78 -15.37 5.38
CA ALA A 241 -11.73 -14.68 6.14
C ALA A 241 -10.41 -15.48 6.21
N ASN A 242 -10.49 -16.81 6.15
CA ASN A 242 -9.32 -17.69 6.14
C ASN A 242 -8.79 -17.98 4.73
N HIS A 243 -9.53 -17.63 3.68
CA HIS A 243 -9.08 -17.79 2.30
C HIS A 243 -7.83 -16.94 2.03
N ARG A 244 -6.87 -17.52 1.27
CA ARG A 244 -5.65 -16.79 0.90
C ARG A 244 -5.97 -15.80 -0.21
N TRP A 245 -5.96 -14.52 0.11
CA TRP A 245 -6.20 -13.40 -0.79
C TRP A 245 -5.06 -13.16 -1.82
N GLN A 246 -4.36 -14.20 -2.21
CA GLN A 246 -3.23 -14.13 -3.15
C GLN A 246 -3.57 -14.84 -4.46
N SER A 247 -4.70 -14.49 -5.05
CA SER A 247 -5.05 -15.02 -6.37
C SER A 247 -4.00 -14.62 -7.41
N ALA A 248 -3.65 -15.56 -8.27
CA ALA A 248 -2.85 -15.31 -9.48
C ALA A 248 -3.72 -14.86 -10.65
N ASP A 249 -5.03 -15.08 -10.56
CA ASP A 249 -5.99 -14.73 -11.60
C ASP A 249 -6.55 -13.32 -11.39
N PRO A 250 -6.67 -12.53 -12.47
CA PRO A 250 -7.18 -11.17 -12.38
C PRO A 250 -8.68 -11.17 -12.07
N SER A 251 -9.07 -10.36 -11.08
CA SER A 251 -10.48 -10.09 -10.77
C SER A 251 -11.15 -9.29 -11.92
N PRO A 252 -12.49 -9.21 -11.96
CA PRO A 252 -13.19 -8.45 -13.00
C PRO A 252 -12.72 -7.00 -13.15
N VAL A 253 -12.37 -6.30 -12.06
CA VAL A 253 -11.86 -4.92 -12.13
C VAL A 253 -10.45 -4.81 -12.72
N GLN A 254 -9.71 -5.91 -12.76
CA GLN A 254 -8.36 -5.97 -13.33
C GLN A 254 -8.33 -6.47 -14.78
N LYS A 255 -9.42 -7.05 -15.28
CA LYS A 255 -9.47 -7.74 -16.59
C LYS A 255 -9.01 -6.86 -17.73
N GLU A 256 -9.50 -5.63 -17.82
CA GLU A 256 -9.14 -4.72 -18.90
C GLU A 256 -7.62 -4.46 -18.91
N ARG A 257 -7.05 -4.09 -17.77
CA ARG A 257 -5.61 -3.84 -17.66
C ARG A 257 -4.78 -5.08 -17.96
N ASN A 258 -5.20 -6.26 -17.48
CA ASN A 258 -4.51 -7.52 -17.76
C ASN A 258 -4.60 -7.94 -19.24
N SER A 259 -5.65 -7.58 -19.96
CA SER A 259 -5.79 -7.88 -21.38
C SER A 259 -4.78 -7.16 -22.27
N LEU A 260 -4.18 -6.08 -21.78
CA LEU A 260 -3.16 -5.29 -22.47
C LEU A 260 -1.74 -5.86 -22.28
N LEU A 261 -1.56 -6.83 -21.39
CA LEU A 261 -0.25 -7.44 -21.14
C LEU A 261 0.27 -8.20 -22.38
N PRO A 262 1.59 -8.19 -22.62
CA PRO A 262 2.21 -8.96 -23.69
C PRO A 262 1.85 -10.44 -23.62
N LYS A 263 1.62 -11.07 -24.79
CA LYS A 263 1.33 -12.51 -24.88
C LYS A 263 2.42 -13.39 -24.25
N SER A 264 3.66 -12.91 -24.26
CA SER A 264 4.81 -13.58 -23.61
C SER A 264 4.68 -13.71 -22.09
N TYR A 265 3.77 -12.96 -21.45
CA TYR A 265 3.51 -13.08 -20.02
C TYR A 265 2.51 -14.22 -19.68
N ALA A 266 1.95 -14.88 -20.69
CA ALA A 266 1.09 -16.03 -20.45
C ALA A 266 1.88 -17.14 -19.74
N GLY A 267 1.26 -17.77 -18.72
CA GLY A 267 1.89 -18.82 -17.91
C GLY A 267 2.97 -18.37 -16.92
N LEU A 268 3.39 -17.11 -16.93
CA LEU A 268 4.33 -16.62 -15.92
C LEU A 268 3.64 -16.49 -14.54
N PRO A 269 4.39 -16.69 -13.43
CA PRO A 269 3.86 -16.47 -12.09
C PRO A 269 3.28 -15.07 -11.94
N ASN A 270 2.16 -14.97 -11.22
CA ASN A 270 1.55 -13.70 -10.87
C ASN A 270 1.03 -13.79 -9.43
N GLY A 271 1.50 -12.91 -8.57
CA GLY A 271 1.16 -12.94 -7.15
C GLY A 271 0.60 -11.60 -6.67
N HIS A 272 0.40 -11.50 -5.35
CA HIS A 272 -0.18 -10.34 -4.69
C HIS A 272 -1.40 -9.81 -5.46
N MET A 273 -2.46 -10.63 -5.49
CA MET A 273 -3.72 -10.28 -6.16
C MET A 273 -3.52 -9.88 -7.64
N ALA A 274 -2.74 -10.68 -8.37
CA ALA A 274 -2.49 -10.52 -9.80
C ALA A 274 -1.81 -9.19 -10.22
N SER A 275 -1.05 -8.55 -9.33
CA SER A 275 -0.42 -7.26 -9.59
C SER A 275 1.00 -7.33 -10.18
N HIS A 276 1.74 -8.43 -9.96
CA HIS A 276 3.16 -8.48 -10.30
C HIS A 276 3.45 -8.29 -11.78
N LYS A 277 2.67 -8.91 -12.67
CA LYS A 277 2.83 -8.75 -14.12
C LYS A 277 2.57 -7.31 -14.55
N LEU A 278 1.59 -6.65 -13.96
CA LEU A 278 1.26 -5.25 -14.25
C LEU A 278 2.40 -4.32 -13.88
N LEU A 279 3.05 -4.56 -12.73
CA LEU A 279 4.19 -3.75 -12.28
C LEU A 279 5.42 -3.94 -13.18
N VAL A 280 5.71 -5.18 -13.56
CA VAL A 280 6.86 -5.47 -14.46
C VAL A 280 6.64 -4.85 -15.83
N ASP A 281 5.43 -4.98 -16.39
CA ASP A 281 5.05 -4.40 -17.66
C ASP A 281 5.16 -2.87 -17.65
N ASP A 282 4.65 -2.24 -16.60
CA ASP A 282 4.70 -0.79 -16.40
C ASP A 282 6.15 -0.27 -16.39
N PHE A 283 7.02 -0.90 -15.59
CA PHE A 283 8.43 -0.53 -15.52
C PHE A 283 9.16 -0.74 -16.86
N CYS A 284 9.00 -1.91 -17.48
CA CYS A 284 9.68 -2.24 -18.73
C CYS A 284 9.22 -1.30 -19.87
N THR A 285 7.92 -1.02 -19.93
CA THR A 285 7.34 -0.08 -20.89
C THR A 285 7.86 1.34 -20.67
N ALA A 286 7.87 1.80 -19.41
CA ALA A 286 8.37 3.12 -19.06
C ALA A 286 9.87 3.28 -19.41
N ALA A 287 10.70 2.31 -19.04
CA ALA A 287 12.13 2.34 -19.32
C ALA A 287 12.44 2.26 -20.82
N TYR A 288 11.71 1.43 -21.58
CA TYR A 288 11.92 1.26 -23.02
C TYR A 288 11.51 2.48 -23.85
N PHE A 289 10.37 3.10 -23.51
CA PHE A 289 9.85 4.24 -24.23
C PHE A 289 10.23 5.59 -23.61
N GLU A 290 11.12 5.60 -22.62
CA GLU A 290 11.54 6.80 -21.87
C GLU A 290 10.35 7.61 -21.33
N LYS A 291 9.36 6.87 -20.77
CA LYS A 291 8.14 7.46 -20.18
C LYS A 291 8.16 7.37 -18.68
N MET A 292 7.29 8.19 -18.04
CA MET A 292 7.10 8.14 -16.62
C MET A 292 6.28 6.89 -16.23
N PRO A 293 6.79 6.03 -15.31
CA PRO A 293 6.04 4.88 -14.82
C PRO A 293 4.93 5.31 -13.86
N THR A 294 3.96 4.42 -13.62
CA THR A 294 2.82 4.72 -12.75
C THR A 294 3.25 5.11 -11.34
N VAL A 295 4.17 4.35 -10.73
CA VAL A 295 4.71 4.71 -9.39
C VAL A 295 6.12 5.28 -9.54
N ASN A 296 6.20 6.45 -10.15
CA ASN A 296 7.44 7.21 -10.30
C ASN A 296 7.98 7.73 -8.96
N ALA A 297 9.15 8.37 -8.97
CA ALA A 297 9.82 8.86 -7.77
C ALA A 297 8.95 9.78 -6.90
N TRP A 298 8.15 10.66 -7.51
CA TRP A 298 7.28 11.61 -6.79
C TRP A 298 6.13 10.88 -6.10
N LEU A 299 5.48 9.95 -6.79
CA LEU A 299 4.41 9.14 -6.20
C LEU A 299 4.94 8.17 -5.15
N ALA A 300 6.12 7.58 -5.38
CA ALA A 300 6.79 6.74 -4.39
C ALA A 300 7.07 7.51 -3.09
N ALA A 301 7.56 8.76 -3.19
CA ALA A 301 7.76 9.64 -2.04
C ALA A 301 6.42 9.98 -1.35
N ARG A 302 5.36 10.29 -2.11
CA ARG A 302 4.01 10.54 -1.57
C ARG A 302 3.44 9.36 -0.78
N TYR A 303 3.80 8.14 -1.14
CA TYR A 303 3.32 6.93 -0.44
C TYR A 303 4.22 6.54 0.74
N THR A 304 5.51 6.85 0.69
CA THR A 304 6.48 6.47 1.72
C THR A 304 6.56 7.50 2.86
N VAL A 305 6.72 8.78 2.52
CA VAL A 305 7.04 9.83 3.51
C VAL A 305 5.98 10.03 4.59
N PRO A 306 4.66 9.96 4.31
CA PRO A 306 3.66 10.08 5.36
C PRO A 306 3.80 9.02 6.46
N GLY A 307 4.21 7.79 6.11
CA GLY A 307 4.48 6.75 7.10
C GLY A 307 5.74 7.03 7.93
N LEU A 308 6.82 7.48 7.30
CA LEU A 308 8.04 7.84 8.02
C LEU A 308 7.74 8.93 9.07
N LEU A 309 6.97 9.94 8.70
CA LEU A 309 6.53 11.00 9.62
C LEU A 309 5.49 10.52 10.63
N ALA A 310 4.69 9.50 10.31
CA ALA A 310 3.84 8.85 11.28
C ALA A 310 4.66 8.12 12.35
N HIS A 311 5.79 7.51 11.98
CA HIS A 311 6.73 6.95 12.96
C HIS A 311 7.30 8.03 13.88
N GLU A 312 7.77 9.16 13.32
CA GLU A 312 8.24 10.30 14.10
C GLU A 312 7.17 10.84 15.07
N SER A 313 5.92 10.92 14.61
CA SER A 313 4.79 11.30 15.46
C SER A 313 4.57 10.31 16.60
N MET A 314 4.59 9.01 16.29
CA MET A 314 4.36 7.93 17.24
C MET A 314 5.40 7.92 18.37
N ILE A 315 6.70 8.07 18.08
CA ILE A 315 7.76 8.10 19.09
C ILE A 315 7.81 9.41 19.87
N ARG A 316 7.06 10.43 19.45
CA ARG A 316 6.91 11.75 20.11
C ARG A 316 5.49 11.99 20.61
N ASP A 317 4.84 10.93 21.07
CA ASP A 317 3.54 10.96 21.73
C ASP A 317 2.44 11.70 20.94
N GLY A 318 2.36 11.44 19.64
CA GLY A 318 1.33 12.02 18.78
C GLY A 318 1.60 13.45 18.32
N GLN A 319 2.85 13.94 18.38
CA GLN A 319 3.19 15.23 17.78
C GLN A 319 2.82 15.26 16.30
N ALA A 320 2.11 16.30 15.87
CA ALA A 320 1.73 16.44 14.47
C ALA A 320 2.91 16.91 13.60
N PHE A 321 3.04 16.28 12.42
CA PHE A 321 4.04 16.63 11.41
C PHE A 321 3.39 17.02 10.10
N ASP A 322 3.87 18.10 9.49
CA ASP A 322 3.52 18.45 8.11
C ASP A 322 4.31 17.57 7.14
N VAL A 323 3.60 17.05 6.13
CA VAL A 323 4.19 16.18 5.11
C VAL A 323 4.71 17.05 3.96
N PRO A 324 6.02 17.02 3.65
CA PRO A 324 6.58 17.81 2.57
C PRO A 324 5.98 17.42 1.20
N ASP A 325 5.83 18.42 0.34
CA ASP A 325 5.47 18.20 -1.06
C ASP A 325 6.73 18.15 -1.92
N PHE A 326 6.90 17.04 -2.64
CA PHE A 326 8.02 16.85 -3.56
C PHE A 326 7.70 17.38 -4.97
N GLY A 327 6.51 17.97 -5.16
CA GLY A 327 6.01 18.41 -6.46
C GLY A 327 5.46 17.27 -7.30
N ASP A 328 5.21 17.55 -8.56
CA ASP A 328 4.76 16.57 -9.55
C ASP A 328 5.90 16.12 -10.45
N ALA A 329 5.75 14.91 -11.01
CA ALA A 329 6.67 14.44 -12.03
C ALA A 329 6.61 15.39 -13.25
N PRO A 330 7.73 15.66 -13.93
CA PRO A 330 7.71 16.39 -15.19
C PRO A 330 6.83 15.67 -16.22
N VAL A 331 6.11 16.47 -17.02
CA VAL A 331 5.20 15.99 -18.08
C VAL A 331 5.99 15.51 -19.28
#